data_829056471f7061d6744792eba54de5a7
#
_entry.id   829056471f7061d6744792eba54de5a7
#
_cell.length_a   1.000
_cell.length_b   1.000
_cell.length_c   1.000
_cell.angle_alpha   90.00
_cell.angle_beta   90.00
_cell.angle_gamma   90.00
#
_symmetry.space_group_name_H-M   'P 1'
#
loop_
_entity.id
_entity.type
_entity.pdbx_description
1 polymer ?
#
loop_
_entity_poly.entity_id
_entity_poly.type
_entity_poly.pdbx_seq_one_letter_code
_entity_poly.pdbx_strand_id
1 'polypeptide(L)'
;MKQHELVDQTREDSAEPPRVYGLDDAIVIEMHGELDLVTYQRMAPLLDAVTAGPEPLVIVDLTPVTFVDCSGLSLLVRAHRRVAHRGGRLRLVCAQPLTLRMLRVTKLTSVLSPVPTLAAALLEPHGHDTA
;
A
#
# COMPACT_ATOMS: atom_id res chain seq x y z
N MET A 1 17.62 -31.64 5.87
CA MET A 1 16.43 -31.37 5.72
C MET A 1 15.98 -30.21 6.45
N LYS A 2 16.11 -30.15 7.62
CA LYS A 2 15.76 -29.09 8.28
C LYS A 2 16.40 -27.84 7.88
N GLN A 3 17.63 -27.85 7.47
CA GLN A 3 18.25 -26.72 7.04
C GLN A 3 17.63 -26.11 5.89
N HIS A 4 17.16 -26.86 4.97
CA HIS A 4 16.57 -26.38 3.79
C HIS A 4 15.31 -25.65 4.18
N GLU A 5 14.59 -26.14 5.11
CA GLU A 5 13.41 -25.52 5.52
C GLU A 5 13.70 -24.22 6.21
N LEU A 6 14.78 -24.18 6.95
CA LEU A 6 15.14 -22.99 7.60
C LEU A 6 15.45 -21.88 6.65
N VAL A 7 16.09 -22.20 5.55
CA VAL A 7 16.40 -21.17 4.58
C VAL A 7 15.14 -20.58 4.02
N ASP A 8 14.15 -21.39 3.70
CA ASP A 8 12.94 -20.89 3.17
C ASP A 8 12.21 -20.06 4.21
N GLN A 9 12.23 -20.50 5.43
CA GLN A 9 11.59 -19.76 6.45
C GLN A 9 12.27 -18.43 6.69
N THR A 10 13.56 -18.39 6.59
CA THR A 10 14.27 -17.17 6.78
C THR A 10 13.85 -16.16 5.76
N ARG A 11 13.67 -16.60 4.51
CA ARG A 11 13.26 -15.71 3.50
C ARG A 11 11.87 -15.21 3.75
N GLU A 12 10.99 -16.03 4.21
CA GLU A 12 9.67 -15.62 4.50
C GLU A 12 9.64 -14.72 5.70
N ASP A 13 10.46 -15.00 6.68
CA ASP A 13 10.50 -14.20 7.86
C ASP A 13 11.00 -12.80 7.55
N SER A 14 11.89 -12.68 6.59
CA SER A 14 12.40 -11.37 6.29
C SER A 14 11.35 -10.54 5.59
N ALA A 15 10.30 -11.16 5.08
CA ALA A 15 9.23 -10.44 4.47
C ALA A 15 8.22 -10.17 5.58
N GLU A 16 8.44 -9.12 6.30
CA GLU A 16 7.59 -8.78 7.42
C GLU A 16 6.16 -8.61 7.01
N PRO A 17 5.24 -9.02 7.86
CA PRO A 17 3.83 -8.81 7.56
C PRO A 17 3.51 -7.34 7.62
N PRO A 18 2.47 -6.89 6.96
CA PRO A 18 2.08 -5.50 7.03
C PRO A 18 1.55 -5.19 8.42
N ARG A 19 1.71 -3.94 8.82
CA ARG A 19 1.11 -3.47 10.05
C ARG A 19 -0.15 -2.71 9.70
N VAL A 20 -1.25 -3.07 10.33
CA VAL A 20 -2.52 -2.39 10.10
C VAL A 20 -2.94 -1.75 11.40
N TYR A 21 -3.16 -0.45 11.38
CA TYR A 21 -3.55 0.23 12.61
C TYR A 21 -4.41 1.45 12.28
N GLY A 22 -5.14 1.94 13.27
CA GLY A 22 -5.95 3.13 13.12
C GLY A 22 -5.16 4.37 13.51
N LEU A 23 -5.38 5.47 12.80
CA LEU A 23 -4.75 6.72 13.12
C LEU A 23 -5.72 7.82 12.70
N ASP A 24 -6.21 8.57 13.67
CA ASP A 24 -7.28 9.54 13.46
C ASP A 24 -8.46 8.77 12.87
N ASP A 25 -8.98 9.17 11.74
CA ASP A 25 -10.10 8.47 11.14
C ASP A 25 -9.66 7.52 10.05
N ALA A 26 -8.37 7.32 9.89
CA ALA A 26 -7.85 6.52 8.81
C ALA A 26 -7.38 5.16 9.29
N ILE A 27 -7.37 4.22 8.37
CA ILE A 27 -6.75 2.93 8.58
C ILE A 27 -5.44 2.99 7.84
N VAL A 28 -4.33 2.75 8.53
CA VAL A 28 -3.02 2.79 7.92
C VAL A 28 -2.55 1.36 7.70
N ILE A 29 -2.08 1.08 6.49
CA ILE A 29 -1.52 -0.23 6.16
C ILE A 29 -0.06 0.02 5.81
N GLU A 30 0.84 -0.33 6.71
CA GLU A 30 2.26 -0.14 6.51
C GLU A 30 2.83 -1.40 5.92
N MET A 31 3.37 -1.30 4.70
CA MET A 31 3.90 -2.45 4.00
C MET A 31 5.41 -2.48 4.14
N HIS A 32 5.99 -3.66 4.06
CA HIS A 32 7.42 -3.85 4.25
C HIS A 32 8.01 -4.72 3.15
N GLY A 33 9.28 -4.54 2.90
CA GLY A 33 10.01 -5.39 1.98
C GLY A 33 9.71 -5.11 0.53
N GLU A 34 9.49 -6.15 -0.22
CA GLU A 34 9.28 -6.03 -1.66
C GLU A 34 7.82 -6.24 -1.99
N LEU A 35 7.29 -5.39 -2.86
CA LEU A 35 5.93 -5.57 -3.35
C LEU A 35 6.01 -6.21 -4.72
N ASP A 36 5.93 -7.53 -4.75
CA ASP A 36 6.03 -8.30 -5.97
C ASP A 36 4.83 -9.25 -6.08
N LEU A 37 4.90 -10.22 -6.96
CA LEU A 37 3.79 -11.12 -7.19
C LEU A 37 3.43 -11.93 -5.94
N VAL A 38 4.42 -12.38 -5.21
CA VAL A 38 4.16 -13.15 -4.00
C VAL A 38 3.44 -12.28 -3.00
N THR A 39 3.89 -11.04 -2.86
CA THR A 39 3.25 -10.12 -1.94
C THR A 39 1.83 -9.84 -2.40
N TYR A 40 1.61 -9.70 -3.70
CA TYR A 40 0.26 -9.48 -4.22
C TYR A 40 -0.65 -10.61 -3.77
N GLN A 41 -0.22 -11.84 -3.95
CA GLN A 41 -1.04 -12.98 -3.61
C GLN A 41 -1.34 -13.07 -2.13
N ARG A 42 -0.39 -12.67 -1.31
CA ARG A 42 -0.58 -12.73 0.13
C ARG A 42 -1.38 -11.55 0.66
N MET A 43 -1.19 -10.38 0.07
CA MET A 43 -1.79 -9.17 0.61
C MET A 43 -3.16 -8.83 0.04
N ALA A 44 -3.48 -9.32 -1.15
CA ALA A 44 -4.75 -8.96 -1.76
C ALA A 44 -5.95 -9.29 -0.87
N PRO A 45 -6.02 -10.49 -0.25
CA PRO A 45 -7.16 -10.76 0.62
C PRO A 45 -7.19 -9.84 1.85
N LEU A 46 -6.03 -9.51 2.39
CA LEU A 46 -5.96 -8.64 3.55
C LEU A 46 -6.45 -7.25 3.17
N LEU A 47 -5.96 -6.71 2.05
CA LEU A 47 -6.38 -5.39 1.64
C LEU A 47 -7.86 -5.37 1.32
N ASP A 48 -8.37 -6.43 0.72
CA ASP A 48 -9.80 -6.52 0.43
C ASP A 48 -10.60 -6.47 1.73
N ALA A 49 -10.16 -7.17 2.75
CA ALA A 49 -10.86 -7.19 4.02
C ALA A 49 -10.80 -5.85 4.73
N VAL A 50 -9.63 -5.22 4.72
CA VAL A 50 -9.43 -3.97 5.44
C VAL A 50 -10.22 -2.85 4.77
N THR A 51 -10.40 -2.91 3.46
CA THR A 51 -11.07 -1.85 2.73
C THR A 51 -12.55 -2.15 2.49
N ALA A 52 -13.10 -3.14 3.18
CA ALA A 52 -14.48 -3.59 2.92
C ALA A 52 -15.55 -2.70 3.54
N GLY A 53 -15.21 -1.85 4.47
CA GLY A 53 -16.23 -1.02 5.13
C GLY A 53 -16.77 0.07 4.22
N PRO A 54 -17.76 0.80 4.68
CA PRO A 54 -18.32 1.89 3.88
C PRO A 54 -17.41 3.10 3.95
N GLU A 55 -17.22 3.76 2.82
CA GLU A 55 -16.46 4.98 2.73
C GLU A 55 -15.12 4.91 3.48
N PRO A 56 -14.31 3.89 3.22
CA PRO A 56 -13.07 3.73 3.97
C PRO A 56 -12.06 4.85 3.66
N LEU A 57 -11.32 5.26 4.70
CA LEU A 57 -10.24 6.20 4.53
C LEU A 57 -8.98 5.40 4.81
N VAL A 58 -8.19 5.17 3.80
CA VAL A 58 -7.06 4.25 3.88
C VAL A 58 -5.77 4.93 3.48
N ILE A 59 -4.72 4.74 4.26
CA ILE A 59 -3.40 5.23 3.92
C ILE A 59 -2.51 4.01 3.79
N VAL A 60 -1.91 3.84 2.61
CA VAL A 60 -0.95 2.78 2.39
C VAL A 60 0.44 3.39 2.50
N ASP A 61 1.18 2.98 3.52
CA ASP A 61 2.48 3.55 3.81
C ASP A 61 3.55 2.62 3.27
N LEU A 62 4.26 3.09 2.25
CA LEU A 62 5.34 2.34 1.62
C LEU A 62 6.71 2.79 2.11
N THR A 63 6.79 3.56 3.17
CA THR A 63 8.08 4.02 3.66
C THR A 63 9.06 2.88 3.88
N PRO A 64 8.66 1.75 4.49
CA PRO A 64 9.60 0.64 4.68
C PRO A 64 9.78 -0.25 3.46
N VAL A 65 9.08 0.03 2.37
CA VAL A 65 9.17 -0.83 1.19
C VAL A 65 10.43 -0.53 0.41
N THR A 66 11.14 -1.56 0.00
CA THR A 66 12.41 -1.41 -0.70
C THR A 66 12.31 -1.58 -2.20
N PHE A 67 11.24 -2.19 -2.67
CA PHE A 67 11.11 -2.46 -4.10
C PHE A 67 9.65 -2.69 -4.48
N VAL A 68 9.25 -2.15 -5.62
CA VAL A 68 7.90 -2.35 -6.13
C VAL A 68 8.01 -2.72 -7.60
N ASP A 69 7.39 -3.81 -8.01
CA ASP A 69 7.36 -4.17 -9.43
C ASP A 69 5.93 -4.02 -9.94
N CYS A 70 5.67 -4.50 -11.13
CA CYS A 70 4.35 -4.34 -11.73
C CYS A 70 3.25 -5.00 -10.93
N SER A 71 3.56 -6.13 -10.28
CA SER A 71 2.56 -6.81 -9.45
C SER A 71 2.25 -5.95 -8.23
N GLY A 72 3.27 -5.30 -7.66
CA GLY A 72 3.05 -4.41 -6.54
C GLY A 72 2.20 -3.22 -6.94
N LEU A 73 2.45 -2.66 -8.13
CA LEU A 73 1.63 -1.56 -8.61
C LEU A 73 0.19 -2.02 -8.79
N SER A 74 0.00 -3.24 -9.32
CA SER A 74 -1.35 -3.77 -9.51
C SER A 74 -2.08 -3.91 -8.20
N LEU A 75 -1.37 -4.30 -7.15
CA LEU A 75 -1.96 -4.42 -5.83
C LEU A 75 -2.44 -3.05 -5.34
N LEU A 76 -1.63 -2.02 -5.54
CA LEU A 76 -1.99 -0.68 -5.09
C LEU A 76 -3.18 -0.14 -5.89
N VAL A 77 -3.21 -0.40 -7.19
CA VAL A 77 -4.33 0.04 -8.02
C VAL A 77 -5.59 -0.70 -7.62
N ARG A 78 -5.48 -2.00 -7.33
CA ARG A 78 -6.63 -2.77 -6.88
C ARG A 78 -7.21 -2.18 -5.60
N ALA A 79 -6.35 -1.87 -4.63
CA ALA A 79 -6.79 -1.31 -3.38
C ALA A 79 -7.46 0.06 -3.61
N HIS A 80 -6.88 0.87 -4.47
CA HIS A 80 -7.44 2.17 -4.78
C HIS A 80 -8.84 2.03 -5.38
N ARG A 81 -9.00 1.12 -6.33
CA ARG A 81 -10.28 0.93 -6.97
C ARG A 81 -11.36 0.47 -6.01
N ARG A 82 -10.99 -0.46 -5.12
CA ARG A 82 -11.96 -0.97 -4.16
C ARG A 82 -12.40 0.13 -3.21
N VAL A 83 -11.45 0.95 -2.75
CA VAL A 83 -11.76 2.03 -1.83
C VAL A 83 -12.63 3.07 -2.54
N ALA A 84 -12.27 3.44 -3.77
CA ALA A 84 -13.02 4.43 -4.51
C ALA A 84 -14.44 3.94 -4.82
N HIS A 85 -14.58 2.66 -5.11
CA HIS A 85 -15.88 2.10 -5.42
C HIS A 85 -16.80 2.15 -4.20
N ARG A 86 -16.24 2.20 -3.00
CA ARG A 86 -17.04 2.29 -1.78
C ARG A 86 -17.18 3.72 -1.30
N GLY A 87 -16.81 4.69 -2.12
CA GLY A 87 -16.94 6.09 -1.75
C GLY A 87 -15.87 6.56 -0.80
N GLY A 88 -14.82 5.78 -0.64
CA GLY A 88 -13.74 6.15 0.29
C GLY A 88 -12.58 6.79 -0.42
N ARG A 89 -11.46 6.91 0.28
CA ARG A 89 -10.27 7.53 -0.24
C ARG A 89 -9.05 6.74 0.14
N LEU A 90 -8.12 6.64 -0.78
CA LEU A 90 -6.85 5.98 -0.52
C LEU A 90 -5.72 6.97 -0.78
N ARG A 91 -4.81 7.07 0.19
CA ARG A 91 -3.61 7.88 0.05
C ARG A 91 -2.41 6.97 0.08
N LEU A 92 -1.40 7.32 -0.71
CA LEU A 92 -0.19 6.52 -0.77
C LEU A 92 0.94 7.35 -0.19
N VAL A 93 1.69 6.79 0.75
CA VAL A 93 2.87 7.46 1.29
C VAL A 93 4.08 6.80 0.65
N CYS A 94 4.82 7.57 -0.12
CA CYS A 94 5.99 7.06 -0.82
C CYS A 94 6.92 8.21 -1.17
N ALA A 95 8.18 8.07 -0.84
CA ALA A 95 9.19 9.07 -1.18
C ALA A 95 10.33 8.47 -1.98
N GLN A 96 10.29 7.16 -2.25
CA GLN A 96 11.37 6.53 -2.99
C GLN A 96 11.39 6.96 -4.44
N PRO A 97 12.51 7.49 -4.94
CA PRO A 97 12.55 8.03 -6.29
C PRO A 97 12.20 7.02 -7.37
N LEU A 98 12.65 5.77 -7.21
CA LEU A 98 12.37 4.76 -8.23
C LEU A 98 10.89 4.44 -8.32
N THR A 99 10.25 4.31 -7.17
CA THR A 99 8.82 4.03 -7.15
C THR A 99 8.03 5.21 -7.72
N LEU A 100 8.43 6.42 -7.35
CA LEU A 100 7.75 7.60 -7.86
C LEU A 100 7.93 7.71 -9.37
N ARG A 101 9.10 7.34 -9.88
CA ARG A 101 9.34 7.37 -11.30
C ARG A 101 8.45 6.34 -12.00
N MET A 102 8.33 5.15 -11.41
CA MET A 102 7.50 4.11 -11.96
C MET A 102 6.05 4.57 -12.03
N LEU A 103 5.58 5.28 -11.01
CA LEU A 103 4.22 5.80 -11.02
C LEU A 103 4.04 6.83 -12.14
N ARG A 104 5.04 7.66 -12.39
CA ARG A 104 4.94 8.63 -13.46
C ARG A 104 4.91 7.96 -14.82
N VAL A 105 5.80 7.00 -15.03
CA VAL A 105 5.90 6.33 -16.31
C VAL A 105 4.63 5.55 -16.64
N THR A 106 4.00 4.97 -15.63
CA THR A 106 2.78 4.22 -15.83
C THR A 106 1.53 5.10 -15.73
N LYS A 107 1.74 6.41 -15.53
CA LYS A 107 0.64 7.38 -15.44
C LYS A 107 -0.28 7.12 -14.26
N LEU A 108 0.27 6.60 -13.17
CA LEU A 108 -0.51 6.31 -11.97
C LEU A 108 -0.33 7.37 -10.89
N THR A 109 0.49 8.39 -11.12
CA THR A 109 0.71 9.41 -10.12
C THR A 109 -0.59 10.11 -9.73
N SER A 110 -1.41 10.45 -10.69
CA SER A 110 -2.66 11.13 -10.37
C SER A 110 -3.67 10.20 -9.74
N VAL A 111 -3.57 8.91 -10.04
CA VAL A 111 -4.50 7.94 -9.49
C VAL A 111 -4.18 7.66 -8.03
N LEU A 112 -2.92 7.43 -7.73
CA LEU A 112 -2.51 7.03 -6.38
C LEU A 112 -2.10 8.20 -5.50
N SER A 113 -1.85 9.37 -6.08
CA SER A 113 -1.60 10.60 -5.35
C SER A 113 -0.59 10.44 -4.22
N PRO A 114 0.65 10.06 -4.54
CA PRO A 114 1.64 9.82 -3.47
C PRO A 114 2.03 11.10 -2.75
N VAL A 115 2.21 10.99 -1.45
CA VAL A 115 2.74 12.07 -0.63
C VAL A 115 3.98 11.54 0.08
N PRO A 116 4.91 12.40 0.48
CA PRO A 116 6.21 11.92 0.98
C PRO A 116 6.20 11.37 2.40
N THR A 117 5.25 11.73 3.22
CA THR A 117 5.25 11.29 4.61
C THR A 117 3.85 10.96 5.09
N LEU A 118 3.77 10.18 6.14
CA LEU A 118 2.51 9.86 6.77
C LEU A 118 1.85 11.14 7.29
N ALA A 119 2.63 12.04 7.86
CA ALA A 119 2.08 13.29 8.35
C ALA A 119 1.44 14.08 7.21
N ALA A 120 2.07 14.09 6.04
CA ALA A 120 1.51 14.79 4.90
C ALA A 120 0.19 14.15 4.47
N ALA A 121 0.10 12.83 4.53
CA ALA A 121 -1.13 12.14 4.17
C ALA A 121 -2.27 12.52 5.11
N LEU A 122 -1.96 12.67 6.38
CA LEU A 122 -2.99 13.00 7.36
C LEU A 122 -3.42 14.46 7.28
N LEU A 123 -2.55 15.33 6.77
CA LEU A 123 -2.89 16.72 6.66
C LEU A 123 -3.75 17.03 5.45
N GLU A 124 -3.79 16.12 4.50
CA GLU A 124 -4.58 16.38 3.31
C GLU A 124 -6.04 16.38 3.67
N PRO A 125 -6.77 17.39 3.25
CA PRO A 125 -8.19 17.44 3.59
C PRO A 125 -8.95 16.34 2.90
N HIS A 126 -9.80 15.68 3.66
CA HIS A 126 -10.58 14.62 3.11
C HIS A 126 -11.72 15.20 2.33
N GLY A 127 -11.97 14.72 1.22
CA GLY A 127 -13.12 15.08 0.46
C GLY A 127 -13.07 16.42 -0.17
N HIS A 128 -12.05 17.20 0.08
CA HIS A 128 -12.06 18.44 -0.44
C HIS A 128 -11.73 18.43 -1.85
N ASP A 129 -11.28 17.36 -2.26
CA ASP A 129 -11.00 17.19 -3.62
C ASP A 129 -12.17 17.48 -4.42
N THR A 130 -13.28 17.58 -3.84
CA THR A 130 -14.38 17.90 -4.59
C THR A 130 -14.32 19.30 -4.96
N ALA A 131 -13.57 19.98 -4.30
CA ALA A 131 -13.54 21.37 -4.55
C ALA A 131 -13.10 21.69 -5.94
#